data_2ecda324b399822165b6b6d28017d5d8
#
_entry.id   2ecda324b399822165b6b6d28017d5d8
#
_cell.length_a   1.000
_cell.length_b   1.000
_cell.length_c   1.000
_cell.angle_alpha   90.00
_cell.angle_beta   90.00
_cell.angle_gamma   90.00
#
_symmetry.space_group_name_H-M   'P 1'
#
loop_
_entity.id
_entity.type
_entity.pdbx_description
1 polymer ?
#
loop_
_entity_poly.entity_id
_entity_poly.type
_entity_poly.pdbx_seq_one_letter_code
_entity_poly.pdbx_strand_id
1 'polypeptide(L)'
;NLNGEVAQVEIVSGKAKGTVLTISAPLNAIITYEPSNTEKTNQNVIARISFNQSRREIKITNNDGKDTYTFEQNGEFTFTYVDQYGVEGSATAIVQNIDKKAPVAQVSQVQKNEQVEVTITVNEKVADVEGWTSQQLTNGSMTLTKVYSQDTTEDVKLEDEAGNVTTINVKVQIKRISDVLTSNTLKISETDLNIKKVYPKTTVLNFKNSINSEMEYTILNKSGTELSDSSYIGTGCQVKMKNDKVYTVIVWGDLTGDGKISLTELARISKIFAEQSTPTDLEKWAIDINMNGKLDLVELAAIARLQLK
;
A
#
# COMPACT_ATOMS: atom_id res chain seq x y z
N ASN A 1 0.34 -31.05 -62.81
CA ASN A 1 -0.20 -30.53 -61.56
C ASN A 1 -1.56 -31.19 -61.28
N LEU A 2 -1.60 -32.10 -60.31
CA LEU A 2 -2.83 -32.83 -60.00
C LEU A 2 -3.76 -32.09 -59.04
N ASN A 3 -3.61 -30.82 -58.87
CA ASN A 3 -4.47 -29.92 -58.04
C ASN A 3 -5.43 -30.63 -57.05
N GLY A 4 -4.91 -31.57 -56.24
CA GLY A 4 -5.69 -32.38 -55.31
C GLY A 4 -6.44 -33.55 -55.94
N GLU A 5 -6.24 -33.86 -57.21
CA GLU A 5 -6.88 -34.98 -57.91
C GLU A 5 -6.04 -36.27 -57.86
N VAL A 6 -6.72 -37.37 -57.92
CA VAL A 6 -6.13 -38.70 -58.06
C VAL A 6 -6.21 -39.07 -59.49
N ALA A 7 -5.09 -39.47 -60.10
CA ALA A 7 -5.04 -40.08 -61.42
C ALA A 7 -4.80 -41.58 -61.30
N GLN A 8 -5.63 -42.36 -61.96
CA GLN A 8 -5.37 -43.80 -62.18
C GLN A 8 -4.74 -43.96 -63.51
N VAL A 9 -3.59 -44.61 -63.55
CA VAL A 9 -2.84 -44.92 -64.79
C VAL A 9 -2.72 -46.40 -64.92
N GLU A 10 -3.32 -46.94 -65.94
CA GLU A 10 -3.16 -48.39 -66.29
C GLU A 10 -1.90 -48.61 -67.16
N ILE A 11 -1.13 -49.57 -66.78
CA ILE A 11 0.02 -49.99 -67.56
C ILE A 11 -0.49 -50.83 -68.72
N VAL A 12 -0.46 -50.31 -69.96
CA VAL A 12 -1.03 -50.97 -71.15
C VAL A 12 -0.10 -51.86 -71.86
N SER A 13 1.22 -51.93 -71.54
CA SER A 13 2.21 -52.76 -72.18
C SER A 13 3.32 -53.19 -71.23
N GLY A 14 4.05 -54.29 -71.58
CA GLY A 14 5.15 -54.84 -70.79
C GLY A 14 4.73 -55.88 -69.77
N LYS A 15 5.64 -56.29 -68.89
CA LYS A 15 5.42 -57.37 -67.87
C LYS A 15 4.40 -57.00 -66.79
N ALA A 16 4.13 -55.74 -66.64
CA ALA A 16 3.19 -55.20 -65.65
C ALA A 16 1.85 -54.70 -66.27
N LYS A 17 1.54 -55.16 -67.51
CA LYS A 17 0.29 -54.83 -68.19
C LYS A 17 -0.92 -55.19 -67.34
N GLY A 18 -1.88 -54.23 -67.20
CA GLY A 18 -3.08 -54.38 -66.39
C GLY A 18 -2.91 -53.89 -64.93
N THR A 19 -1.69 -53.47 -64.52
CA THR A 19 -1.49 -52.86 -63.21
C THR A 19 -2.00 -51.43 -63.26
N VAL A 20 -2.89 -51.07 -62.34
CA VAL A 20 -3.37 -49.68 -62.11
C VAL A 20 -2.54 -49.02 -61.03
N LEU A 21 -1.86 -47.96 -61.42
CA LEU A 21 -1.17 -47.08 -60.44
C LEU A 21 -2.03 -45.94 -60.10
N THR A 22 -2.23 -45.71 -58.78
CA THR A 22 -2.91 -44.56 -58.27
C THR A 22 -1.87 -43.48 -57.89
N ILE A 23 -1.91 -42.35 -58.58
CA ILE A 23 -1.07 -41.19 -58.27
C ILE A 23 -1.95 -40.16 -57.68
N SER A 24 -1.67 -39.81 -56.45
CA SER A 24 -2.45 -38.78 -55.70
C SER A 24 -1.54 -37.66 -55.20
N ALA A 25 -2.07 -36.44 -55.21
CA ALA A 25 -1.43 -35.33 -54.52
C ALA A 25 -1.56 -35.52 -52.99
N PRO A 26 -0.60 -35.03 -52.21
CA PRO A 26 -0.71 -35.07 -50.76
C PRO A 26 -2.02 -34.42 -50.23
N LEU A 27 -2.56 -34.97 -49.18
CA LEU A 27 -3.72 -34.38 -48.50
C LEU A 27 -3.23 -33.20 -47.68
N ASN A 28 -3.78 -32.00 -47.96
CA ASN A 28 -3.45 -30.77 -47.22
C ASN A 28 -4.47 -30.53 -46.14
N ALA A 29 -4.12 -30.90 -44.93
CA ALA A 29 -4.90 -30.59 -43.72
C ALA A 29 -4.58 -29.19 -43.21
N ILE A 30 -5.60 -28.50 -42.73
CA ILE A 30 -5.52 -27.19 -42.06
C ILE A 30 -6.09 -27.35 -40.67
N ILE A 31 -5.31 -26.94 -39.66
CA ILE A 31 -5.79 -26.86 -38.28
C ILE A 31 -6.11 -25.42 -37.95
N THR A 32 -7.29 -25.19 -37.40
CA THR A 32 -7.75 -23.93 -36.84
C THR A 32 -8.07 -24.09 -35.37
N TYR A 33 -8.03 -23.00 -34.60
CA TYR A 33 -8.23 -23.02 -33.15
C TYR A 33 -9.28 -21.99 -32.74
N GLU A 34 -10.10 -22.36 -31.74
CA GLU A 34 -11.10 -21.49 -31.13
C GLU A 34 -11.13 -21.68 -29.58
N PRO A 35 -10.84 -20.66 -28.75
CA PRO A 35 -10.26 -19.39 -29.17
C PRO A 35 -8.90 -19.54 -29.84
N SER A 36 -8.38 -18.45 -30.42
CA SER A 36 -7.06 -18.45 -31.07
C SER A 36 -5.98 -18.96 -30.13
N ASN A 37 -5.02 -19.74 -30.65
CA ASN A 37 -3.90 -20.25 -29.85
C ASN A 37 -2.68 -19.30 -29.83
N THR A 38 -2.85 -18.04 -30.21
CA THR A 38 -1.78 -17.03 -30.22
C THR A 38 -1.73 -16.20 -28.95
N GLU A 39 -2.84 -16.08 -28.23
CA GLU A 39 -2.96 -15.34 -26.98
C GLU A 39 -3.28 -16.29 -25.84
N LYS A 40 -2.82 -15.96 -24.62
CA LYS A 40 -3.16 -16.74 -23.42
C LYS A 40 -4.67 -16.73 -23.17
N THR A 41 -5.20 -17.83 -22.68
CA THR A 41 -6.61 -17.98 -22.37
C THR A 41 -6.81 -18.92 -21.18
N ASN A 42 -7.80 -18.63 -20.34
CA ASN A 42 -8.26 -19.54 -19.29
C ASN A 42 -9.36 -20.52 -19.76
N GLN A 43 -9.71 -20.45 -21.04
CA GLN A 43 -10.73 -21.32 -21.64
C GLN A 43 -10.11 -22.58 -22.25
N ASN A 44 -10.95 -23.56 -22.51
CA ASN A 44 -10.58 -24.71 -23.34
C ASN A 44 -10.38 -24.23 -24.78
N VAL A 45 -9.41 -24.84 -25.50
CA VAL A 45 -9.15 -24.54 -26.91
C VAL A 45 -9.63 -25.72 -27.76
N ILE A 46 -10.46 -25.44 -28.74
CA ILE A 46 -10.97 -26.42 -29.69
C ILE A 46 -10.10 -26.34 -30.94
N ALA A 47 -9.38 -27.41 -31.26
CA ALA A 47 -8.73 -27.56 -32.57
C ALA A 47 -9.68 -28.22 -33.54
N ARG A 48 -9.77 -27.66 -34.74
CA ARG A 48 -10.58 -28.20 -35.84
C ARG A 48 -9.68 -28.50 -37.03
N ILE A 49 -9.78 -29.73 -37.56
CA ILE A 49 -9.14 -30.09 -38.82
C ILE A 49 -10.09 -29.86 -39.98
N SER A 50 -9.57 -29.33 -41.08
CA SER A 50 -10.29 -29.14 -42.34
C SER A 50 -9.35 -29.44 -43.52
N PHE A 51 -9.92 -29.60 -44.70
CA PHE A 51 -9.17 -29.97 -45.91
C PHE A 51 -9.52 -29.07 -47.08
N ASN A 52 -8.53 -28.64 -47.81
CA ASN A 52 -8.68 -27.72 -48.94
C ASN A 52 -9.04 -28.45 -50.27
N GLN A 53 -9.39 -29.74 -50.22
CA GLN A 53 -9.64 -30.58 -51.40
C GLN A 53 -11.12 -30.94 -51.54
N SER A 54 -11.86 -30.09 -52.26
CA SER A 54 -13.32 -30.20 -52.40
C SER A 54 -13.84 -31.44 -53.15
N ARG A 55 -12.94 -32.22 -53.81
CA ARG A 55 -13.30 -33.41 -54.60
C ARG A 55 -12.92 -34.72 -53.96
N ARG A 56 -12.39 -34.66 -52.70
CA ARG A 56 -12.02 -35.86 -51.94
C ARG A 56 -12.94 -36.05 -50.75
N GLU A 57 -13.47 -37.21 -50.58
CA GLU A 57 -14.13 -37.61 -49.35
C GLU A 57 -13.06 -38.07 -48.37
N ILE A 58 -12.85 -37.34 -47.30
CA ILE A 58 -11.82 -37.59 -46.29
C ILE A 58 -12.52 -38.00 -45.00
N LYS A 59 -12.11 -39.11 -44.42
CA LYS A 59 -12.63 -39.65 -43.18
C LYS A 59 -11.53 -39.55 -42.11
N ILE A 60 -11.86 -38.97 -40.95
CA ILE A 60 -11.03 -39.04 -39.76
C ILE A 60 -11.07 -40.48 -39.22
N THR A 61 -9.89 -41.04 -38.97
CA THR A 61 -9.76 -42.46 -38.58
C THR A 61 -9.57 -42.66 -37.09
N ASN A 62 -9.23 -41.61 -36.37
CA ASN A 62 -9.21 -41.58 -34.90
C ASN A 62 -10.28 -40.63 -34.35
N ASN A 63 -10.23 -40.31 -33.07
CA ASN A 63 -11.10 -39.32 -32.39
C ASN A 63 -12.63 -39.57 -32.62
N ASP A 64 -13.03 -40.84 -32.68
CA ASP A 64 -14.38 -41.28 -33.03
C ASP A 64 -14.93 -40.67 -34.34
N GLY A 65 -14.03 -40.36 -35.29
CA GLY A 65 -14.40 -39.74 -36.55
C GLY A 65 -14.71 -38.26 -36.49
N LYS A 66 -14.49 -37.59 -35.33
CA LYS A 66 -14.75 -36.17 -35.14
C LYS A 66 -13.61 -35.33 -35.74
N ASP A 67 -13.99 -34.24 -36.37
CA ASP A 67 -13.08 -33.24 -36.96
C ASP A 67 -12.58 -32.20 -35.93
N THR A 68 -13.01 -32.30 -34.66
CA THR A 68 -12.64 -31.41 -33.56
C THR A 68 -12.09 -32.14 -32.36
N TYR A 69 -11.08 -31.55 -31.72
CA TYR A 69 -10.54 -32.01 -30.44
C TYR A 69 -10.48 -30.86 -29.46
N THR A 70 -10.96 -31.08 -28.22
CA THR A 70 -10.96 -30.07 -27.18
C THR A 70 -9.77 -30.24 -26.25
N PHE A 71 -8.92 -29.24 -26.17
CA PHE A 71 -7.84 -29.16 -25.22
C PHE A 71 -8.34 -28.49 -23.93
N GLU A 72 -8.29 -29.20 -22.82
CA GLU A 72 -8.59 -28.68 -21.48
C GLU A 72 -7.33 -28.14 -20.81
N GLN A 73 -6.17 -28.51 -21.29
CA GLN A 73 -4.83 -28.06 -20.86
C GLN A 73 -3.89 -28.06 -22.08
N ASN A 74 -2.73 -27.45 -21.90
CA ASN A 74 -1.69 -27.45 -22.95
C ASN A 74 -1.27 -28.88 -23.32
N GLY A 75 -1.05 -29.08 -24.61
CA GLY A 75 -0.69 -30.38 -25.15
C GLY A 75 -0.77 -30.44 -26.65
N GLU A 76 -0.69 -31.65 -27.20
CA GLU A 76 -0.80 -31.92 -28.61
C GLU A 76 -1.79 -33.07 -28.90
N PHE A 77 -2.41 -33.04 -30.07
CA PHE A 77 -3.29 -34.10 -30.56
C PHE A 77 -3.08 -34.29 -32.07
N THR A 78 -2.85 -35.51 -32.50
CA THR A 78 -2.66 -35.82 -33.91
C THR A 78 -3.94 -36.43 -34.48
N PHE A 79 -4.57 -35.73 -35.44
CA PHE A 79 -5.63 -36.29 -36.26
C PHE A 79 -5.01 -37.24 -37.29
N THR A 80 -5.60 -38.40 -37.45
CA THR A 80 -5.30 -39.33 -38.57
C THR A 80 -6.52 -39.41 -39.46
N TYR A 81 -6.28 -39.51 -40.77
CA TYR A 81 -7.34 -39.49 -41.76
C TYR A 81 -6.97 -40.30 -42.99
N VAL A 82 -7.97 -40.72 -43.74
CA VAL A 82 -7.83 -41.45 -44.98
C VAL A 82 -8.85 -40.94 -45.99
N ASP A 83 -8.46 -40.88 -47.28
CA ASP A 83 -9.42 -40.56 -48.35
C ASP A 83 -10.10 -41.80 -48.91
N GLN A 84 -11.07 -41.62 -49.83
CA GLN A 84 -11.80 -42.69 -50.52
C GLN A 84 -10.90 -43.58 -51.38
N TYR A 85 -9.66 -43.19 -51.65
CA TYR A 85 -8.68 -43.96 -52.41
C TYR A 85 -7.66 -44.70 -51.53
N GLY A 86 -7.82 -44.61 -50.20
CA GLY A 86 -6.93 -45.24 -49.23
C GLY A 86 -5.63 -44.46 -48.99
N VAL A 87 -5.56 -43.19 -49.39
CA VAL A 87 -4.41 -42.32 -49.06
C VAL A 87 -4.54 -41.83 -47.64
N GLU A 88 -3.60 -42.25 -46.80
CA GLU A 88 -3.54 -41.88 -45.37
C GLU A 88 -2.78 -40.56 -45.13
N GLY A 89 -3.10 -39.86 -44.06
CA GLY A 89 -2.39 -38.69 -43.63
C GLY A 89 -2.61 -38.41 -42.15
N SER A 90 -1.83 -37.48 -41.63
CA SER A 90 -1.98 -36.99 -40.26
C SER A 90 -1.68 -35.50 -40.16
N ALA A 91 -2.26 -34.84 -39.17
CA ALA A 91 -1.99 -33.46 -38.84
C ALA A 91 -2.05 -33.29 -37.33
N THR A 92 -1.04 -32.64 -36.74
CA THR A 92 -0.94 -32.44 -35.30
C THR A 92 -1.37 -31.04 -34.94
N ALA A 93 -2.35 -30.94 -34.03
CA ALA A 93 -2.73 -29.70 -33.34
C ALA A 93 -1.85 -29.54 -32.07
N ILE A 94 -1.34 -28.35 -31.84
CA ILE A 94 -0.52 -28.03 -30.66
C ILE A 94 -1.11 -26.81 -29.97
N VAL A 95 -1.34 -26.92 -28.67
CA VAL A 95 -1.85 -25.83 -27.81
C VAL A 95 -0.90 -25.63 -26.65
N GLN A 96 -0.42 -24.39 -26.44
CA GLN A 96 0.53 -24.01 -25.39
C GLN A 96 0.14 -22.71 -24.67
N ASN A 97 -1.06 -22.21 -24.92
CA ASN A 97 -1.53 -20.91 -24.48
C ASN A 97 -2.63 -20.99 -23.42
N ILE A 98 -3.02 -22.19 -22.98
CA ILE A 98 -4.00 -22.35 -21.90
C ILE A 98 -3.31 -22.09 -20.55
N ASP A 99 -3.82 -21.10 -19.81
CA ASP A 99 -3.46 -20.80 -18.44
C ASP A 99 -4.74 -20.62 -17.61
N LYS A 100 -4.97 -21.53 -16.67
CA LYS A 100 -6.14 -21.53 -15.78
C LYS A 100 -5.78 -21.22 -14.31
N LYS A 101 -4.57 -20.74 -14.09
CA LYS A 101 -4.10 -20.40 -12.75
C LYS A 101 -4.29 -18.93 -12.49
N ALA A 102 -5.05 -18.60 -11.46
CA ALA A 102 -5.19 -17.22 -11.03
C ALA A 102 -3.90 -16.68 -10.38
N PRO A 103 -3.62 -15.38 -10.52
CA PRO A 103 -2.45 -14.75 -9.92
C PRO A 103 -2.42 -14.95 -8.39
N VAL A 104 -1.23 -15.18 -7.85
CA VAL A 104 -1.00 -15.28 -6.40
C VAL A 104 -0.30 -14.01 -5.92
N ALA A 105 -0.87 -13.37 -4.91
CA ALA A 105 -0.37 -12.11 -4.41
C ALA A 105 -0.11 -12.13 -2.90
N GLN A 106 0.85 -11.30 -2.47
CA GLN A 106 1.19 -11.03 -1.08
C GLN A 106 1.08 -9.53 -0.83
N VAL A 107 0.53 -9.15 0.32
CA VAL A 107 0.36 -7.76 0.73
C VAL A 107 1.34 -7.44 1.86
N SER A 108 2.04 -6.33 1.75
CA SER A 108 2.84 -5.74 2.81
C SER A 108 2.44 -4.28 3.01
N GLN A 109 2.60 -3.79 4.25
CA GLN A 109 2.25 -2.43 4.61
C GLN A 109 3.36 -1.82 5.45
N VAL A 110 3.74 -0.58 5.14
CA VAL A 110 4.74 0.18 5.88
C VAL A 110 4.15 1.54 6.22
N GLN A 111 4.03 1.82 7.52
CA GLN A 111 3.60 3.15 7.96
C GLN A 111 4.81 4.08 8.06
N LYS A 112 4.70 5.27 7.43
CA LYS A 112 5.63 6.40 7.56
C LYS A 112 4.83 7.63 7.97
N ASN A 113 5.03 8.09 9.20
CA ASN A 113 4.21 9.16 9.80
C ASN A 113 2.72 8.79 9.79
N GLU A 114 1.86 9.67 9.25
CA GLU A 114 0.42 9.48 9.14
C GLU A 114 -0.01 8.90 7.78
N GLN A 115 0.88 8.21 7.09
CA GLN A 115 0.62 7.54 5.83
C GLN A 115 1.06 6.08 5.87
N VAL A 116 0.30 5.24 5.20
CA VAL A 116 0.64 3.82 5.00
C VAL A 116 0.86 3.57 3.52
N GLU A 117 2.06 3.12 3.18
CA GLU A 117 2.39 2.59 1.87
C GLU A 117 2.05 1.09 1.84
N VAL A 118 1.15 0.72 0.95
CA VAL A 118 0.78 -0.67 0.69
C VAL A 118 1.47 -1.14 -0.56
N THR A 119 2.11 -2.31 -0.48
CA THR A 119 2.71 -2.99 -1.63
C THR A 119 2.06 -4.36 -1.79
N ILE A 120 1.51 -4.62 -2.97
CA ILE A 120 1.04 -5.94 -3.40
C ILE A 120 2.10 -6.51 -4.34
N THR A 121 2.67 -7.66 -3.99
CA THR A 121 3.60 -8.39 -4.86
C THR A 121 2.87 -9.58 -5.48
N VAL A 122 2.83 -9.63 -6.81
CA VAL A 122 2.14 -10.67 -7.59
C VAL A 122 3.18 -11.54 -8.29
N ASN A 123 2.97 -12.85 -8.32
CA ASN A 123 3.88 -13.83 -8.91
C ASN A 123 4.06 -13.70 -10.41
N GLU A 124 3.21 -12.95 -11.10
CA GLU A 124 3.16 -12.79 -12.54
C GLU A 124 2.66 -11.38 -12.93
N LYS A 125 2.67 -11.12 -14.24
CA LYS A 125 2.13 -9.87 -14.79
C LYS A 125 0.61 -9.87 -14.72
N VAL A 126 0.05 -8.79 -14.20
CA VAL A 126 -1.40 -8.51 -14.18
C VAL A 126 -1.70 -7.20 -14.90
N ALA A 127 -2.96 -6.99 -15.23
CA ALA A 127 -3.44 -5.73 -15.80
C ALA A 127 -3.22 -4.57 -14.81
N ASP A 128 -3.07 -3.35 -15.34
CA ASP A 128 -2.97 -2.16 -14.52
C ASP A 128 -4.23 -1.95 -13.69
N VAL A 129 -4.04 -1.62 -12.41
CA VAL A 129 -5.13 -1.35 -11.46
C VAL A 129 -5.23 0.14 -11.23
N GLU A 130 -6.41 0.70 -11.39
CA GLU A 130 -6.65 2.14 -11.22
C GLU A 130 -6.26 2.61 -9.82
N GLY A 131 -5.50 3.71 -9.76
CA GLY A 131 -5.02 4.31 -8.52
C GLY A 131 -3.83 3.58 -7.87
N TRP A 132 -3.27 2.55 -8.53
CA TRP A 132 -2.05 1.87 -8.10
C TRP A 132 -0.91 2.14 -9.08
N THR A 133 0.30 2.21 -8.57
CA THR A 133 1.52 2.30 -9.40
C THR A 133 2.09 0.91 -9.61
N SER A 134 2.18 0.48 -10.87
CA SER A 134 2.64 -0.85 -11.25
C SER A 134 4.12 -0.85 -11.65
N GLN A 135 4.85 -1.88 -11.26
CA GLN A 135 6.23 -2.12 -11.68
C GLN A 135 6.47 -3.60 -11.96
N GLN A 136 6.85 -3.91 -13.20
CA GLN A 136 7.31 -5.25 -13.58
C GLN A 136 8.72 -5.50 -13.04
N LEU A 137 8.95 -6.68 -12.45
CA LEU A 137 10.26 -7.09 -11.96
C LEU A 137 10.96 -8.03 -12.97
N THR A 138 12.29 -8.12 -12.87
CA THR A 138 13.12 -8.92 -13.79
C THR A 138 12.88 -10.43 -13.70
N ASN A 139 12.32 -10.90 -12.59
CA ASN A 139 11.96 -12.31 -12.37
C ASN A 139 10.56 -12.68 -12.90
N GLY A 140 9.87 -11.75 -13.59
CA GLY A 140 8.53 -11.94 -14.13
C GLY A 140 7.40 -11.62 -13.15
N SER A 141 7.68 -11.38 -11.87
CA SER A 141 6.69 -10.90 -10.91
C SER A 141 6.40 -9.40 -11.10
N MET A 142 5.35 -8.92 -10.45
CA MET A 142 4.93 -7.51 -10.52
C MET A 142 4.66 -6.96 -9.13
N THR A 143 4.94 -5.69 -8.91
CA THR A 143 4.54 -4.98 -7.70
C THR A 143 3.55 -3.87 -8.03
N LEU A 144 2.54 -3.71 -7.18
CA LEU A 144 1.61 -2.59 -7.19
C LEU A 144 1.75 -1.85 -5.86
N THR A 145 1.89 -0.52 -5.91
CA THR A 145 2.07 0.32 -4.72
C THR A 145 1.03 1.43 -4.67
N LYS A 146 0.53 1.71 -3.47
CA LYS A 146 -0.41 2.82 -3.21
C LYS A 146 -0.20 3.36 -1.81
N VAL A 147 -0.30 4.70 -1.66
CA VAL A 147 -0.17 5.38 -0.37
C VAL A 147 -1.53 5.86 0.11
N TYR A 148 -1.83 5.57 1.37
CA TYR A 148 -3.08 5.95 2.03
C TYR A 148 -2.79 6.94 3.17
N SER A 149 -3.62 7.97 3.28
CA SER A 149 -3.60 8.98 4.36
C SER A 149 -4.80 8.87 5.32
N GLN A 150 -5.68 7.90 5.08
CA GLN A 150 -6.87 7.62 5.89
C GLN A 150 -7.08 6.11 6.04
N ASP A 151 -7.77 5.71 7.10
CA ASP A 151 -8.21 4.34 7.30
C ASP A 151 -9.10 3.93 6.13
N THR A 152 -8.80 2.80 5.51
CA THR A 152 -9.47 2.37 4.28
C THR A 152 -9.60 0.85 4.24
N THR A 153 -10.64 0.38 3.60
CA THR A 153 -10.77 -1.02 3.19
C THR A 153 -11.22 -1.03 1.73
N GLU A 154 -10.44 -1.66 0.87
CA GLU A 154 -10.80 -1.80 -0.55
C GLU A 154 -10.46 -3.19 -1.09
N ASP A 155 -11.22 -3.65 -2.07
CA ASP A 155 -10.96 -4.87 -2.81
C ASP A 155 -10.17 -4.54 -4.08
N VAL A 156 -9.01 -5.14 -4.23
CA VAL A 156 -8.12 -4.99 -5.38
C VAL A 156 -8.24 -6.21 -6.27
N LYS A 157 -8.77 -6.03 -7.47
CA LYS A 157 -8.91 -7.08 -8.47
C LYS A 157 -7.62 -7.17 -9.30
N LEU A 158 -7.01 -8.34 -9.31
CA LEU A 158 -5.82 -8.68 -10.09
C LEU A 158 -6.23 -9.64 -11.20
N GLU A 159 -6.02 -9.26 -12.46
CA GLU A 159 -6.37 -10.05 -13.63
C GLU A 159 -5.11 -10.30 -14.47
N ASP A 160 -4.82 -11.58 -14.76
CA ASP A 160 -3.68 -11.97 -15.59
C ASP A 160 -3.97 -11.84 -17.09
N GLU A 161 -2.96 -12.16 -17.92
CA GLU A 161 -3.09 -12.11 -19.39
C GLU A 161 -4.06 -13.16 -19.95
N ALA A 162 -4.37 -14.20 -19.20
CA ALA A 162 -5.32 -15.25 -19.61
C ALA A 162 -6.77 -14.93 -19.17
N GLY A 163 -6.99 -13.89 -18.36
CA GLY A 163 -8.28 -13.51 -17.81
C GLY A 163 -8.63 -14.22 -16.50
N ASN A 164 -7.64 -14.86 -15.82
CA ASN A 164 -7.88 -15.35 -14.46
C ASN A 164 -7.82 -14.21 -13.46
N VAL A 165 -8.64 -14.28 -12.41
CA VAL A 165 -8.83 -13.18 -11.46
C VAL A 165 -8.58 -13.64 -10.03
N THR A 166 -7.83 -12.82 -9.31
CA THR A 166 -7.71 -12.87 -7.85
C THR A 166 -8.15 -11.54 -7.26
N THR A 167 -8.92 -11.57 -6.18
CA THR A 167 -9.32 -10.36 -5.44
C THR A 167 -8.62 -10.35 -4.09
N ILE A 168 -7.93 -9.24 -3.79
CA ILE A 168 -7.22 -9.01 -2.54
C ILE A 168 -7.96 -7.94 -1.75
N ASN A 169 -8.38 -8.26 -0.52
CA ASN A 169 -8.93 -7.29 0.42
C ASN A 169 -7.78 -6.56 1.12
N VAL A 170 -7.59 -5.28 0.82
CA VAL A 170 -6.60 -4.41 1.45
C VAL A 170 -7.29 -3.63 2.56
N LYS A 171 -6.85 -3.87 3.81
CA LYS A 171 -7.33 -3.14 4.99
C LYS A 171 -6.19 -2.32 5.56
N VAL A 172 -6.33 -1.00 5.54
CA VAL A 172 -5.37 -0.03 6.06
C VAL A 172 -5.91 0.58 7.35
N GLN A 173 -5.10 0.56 8.39
CA GLN A 173 -5.34 1.26 9.65
C GLN A 173 -4.12 2.10 9.99
N ILE A 174 -4.30 3.41 10.10
CA ILE A 174 -3.21 4.36 10.35
C ILE A 174 -3.12 4.59 11.87
N LYS A 175 -2.00 4.20 12.44
CA LYS A 175 -1.71 4.54 13.83
C LYS A 175 -1.36 6.04 13.89
N ARG A 176 -2.29 6.84 14.40
CA ARG A 176 -2.06 8.27 14.66
C ARG A 176 -1.36 8.43 16.00
N ILE A 177 -0.28 9.20 16.00
CA ILE A 177 0.43 9.57 17.22
C ILE A 177 -0.32 10.77 17.84
N SER A 178 -0.75 10.63 19.09
CA SER A 178 -1.40 11.72 19.82
C SER A 178 -0.43 12.88 20.06
N ASP A 179 -0.84 14.11 19.72
CA ASP A 179 -0.13 15.34 20.01
C ASP A 179 -0.55 15.99 21.34
N VAL A 180 -1.31 15.25 22.13
CA VAL A 180 -1.81 15.70 23.43
C VAL A 180 -0.78 15.40 24.51
N LEU A 181 -0.42 16.44 25.27
CA LEU A 181 0.36 16.28 26.49
C LEU A 181 -0.57 15.92 27.67
N THR A 182 -0.16 14.97 28.49
CA THR A 182 -0.86 14.61 29.72
C THR A 182 0.06 14.68 30.94
N SER A 183 -0.51 14.89 32.12
CA SER A 183 0.22 14.90 33.39
C SER A 183 -0.70 14.53 34.55
N ASN A 184 -0.17 13.80 35.50
CA ASN A 184 -0.86 13.53 36.78
C ASN A 184 -0.62 14.62 37.85
N THR A 185 0.36 15.50 37.63
CA THR A 185 0.82 16.47 38.62
C THR A 185 0.65 17.91 38.15
N LEU A 186 0.84 18.17 36.86
CA LEU A 186 0.72 19.49 36.26
C LEU A 186 -0.70 19.72 35.71
N LYS A 187 -1.06 20.97 35.49
CA LYS A 187 -2.31 21.37 34.85
C LYS A 187 -2.02 21.76 33.40
N ILE A 188 -2.46 20.96 32.47
CA ILE A 188 -2.29 21.22 31.03
C ILE A 188 -3.62 21.65 30.44
N SER A 189 -3.61 22.73 29.66
CA SER A 189 -4.75 23.24 28.90
C SER A 189 -4.49 23.09 27.42
N GLU A 190 -5.31 22.28 26.76
CA GLU A 190 -5.28 22.09 25.29
C GLU A 190 -5.89 23.33 24.57
N THR A 191 -6.79 24.03 25.20
CA THR A 191 -7.44 25.23 24.65
C THR A 191 -6.51 26.43 24.67
N ASP A 192 -5.87 26.66 25.82
CA ASP A 192 -4.99 27.84 26.02
C ASP A 192 -3.52 27.51 25.66
N LEU A 193 -3.23 26.27 25.34
CA LEU A 193 -1.89 25.76 25.05
C LEU A 193 -0.88 26.15 26.11
N ASN A 194 -1.22 25.89 27.40
CA ASN A 194 -0.33 26.19 28.52
C ASN A 194 -0.23 25.04 29.51
N ILE A 195 0.86 25.07 30.28
CA ILE A 195 1.19 24.11 31.32
C ILE A 195 1.40 24.90 32.63
N LYS A 196 0.51 24.72 33.58
CA LYS A 196 0.49 25.40 34.89
C LYS A 196 0.81 24.44 36.03
N LYS A 197 0.92 24.94 37.24
CA LYS A 197 1.23 24.19 38.47
C LYS A 197 2.66 23.65 38.46
N VAL A 198 3.58 24.36 37.77
CA VAL A 198 5.01 24.07 37.81
C VAL A 198 5.62 24.82 39.00
N TYR A 199 6.36 24.10 39.83
CA TYR A 199 7.02 24.70 41.00
C TYR A 199 8.34 25.38 40.60
N PRO A 200 8.75 26.44 41.32
CA PRO A 200 10.06 27.04 41.13
C PRO A 200 11.18 26.03 41.40
N LYS A 201 12.35 26.25 40.78
CA LYS A 201 13.52 25.34 40.79
C LYS A 201 13.26 23.93 40.21
N THR A 202 12.18 23.75 39.44
CA THR A 202 11.97 22.53 38.66
C THR A 202 12.98 22.48 37.51
N THR A 203 13.78 21.43 37.46
CA THR A 203 14.71 21.21 36.34
C THR A 203 13.96 20.66 35.12
N VAL A 204 14.55 20.84 33.92
CA VAL A 204 14.02 20.28 32.68
C VAL A 204 13.80 18.77 32.80
N LEU A 205 14.74 18.05 33.40
CA LEU A 205 14.61 16.60 33.62
C LEU A 205 13.39 16.26 34.48
N ASN A 206 13.20 16.95 35.61
CA ASN A 206 12.06 16.69 36.48
C ASN A 206 10.72 17.08 35.83
N PHE A 207 10.73 18.15 35.02
CA PHE A 207 9.57 18.54 34.24
C PHE A 207 9.22 17.50 33.17
N LYS A 208 10.20 17.00 32.41
CA LYS A 208 10.01 15.90 31.43
C LYS A 208 9.40 14.66 32.09
N ASN A 209 9.86 14.33 33.29
CA ASN A 209 9.32 13.20 34.06
C ASN A 209 7.88 13.42 34.57
N SER A 210 7.40 14.66 34.52
CA SER A 210 6.05 15.03 34.97
C SER A 210 5.02 15.08 33.84
N ILE A 211 5.45 14.97 32.60
CA ILE A 211 4.56 14.98 31.42
C ILE A 211 4.69 13.67 30.65
N ASN A 212 3.59 13.26 30.02
CA ASN A 212 3.56 12.12 29.10
C ASN A 212 3.16 12.59 27.71
N SER A 213 3.83 12.07 26.69
CA SER A 213 3.55 12.35 25.29
C SER A 213 3.88 11.13 24.44
N GLU A 214 3.03 10.82 23.44
CA GLU A 214 3.37 9.86 22.38
C GLU A 214 4.21 10.50 21.28
N MET A 215 4.07 11.83 21.09
CA MET A 215 4.82 12.61 20.11
C MET A 215 6.11 13.15 20.71
N GLU A 216 7.16 13.18 19.92
CA GLU A 216 8.42 13.84 20.29
C GLU A 216 8.22 15.32 20.49
N TYR A 217 8.90 15.89 21.49
CA TYR A 217 8.88 17.32 21.80
C TYR A 217 10.25 17.82 22.26
N THR A 218 10.45 19.11 22.12
CA THR A 218 11.64 19.82 22.57
C THR A 218 11.26 20.91 23.57
N ILE A 219 12.08 21.13 24.59
CA ILE A 219 11.85 22.20 25.58
C ILE A 219 12.78 23.37 25.27
N LEU A 220 12.17 24.51 24.99
CA LEU A 220 12.87 25.72 24.59
C LEU A 220 12.71 26.80 25.68
N ASN A 221 13.71 27.70 25.83
CA ASN A 221 13.58 28.91 26.59
C ASN A 221 12.73 29.95 25.82
N LYS A 222 12.48 31.11 26.45
CA LYS A 222 11.74 32.23 25.81
C LYS A 222 12.32 32.70 24.47
N SER A 223 13.63 32.50 24.27
CA SER A 223 14.34 32.92 23.07
C SER A 223 14.33 31.84 21.97
N GLY A 224 13.70 30.68 22.20
CA GLY A 224 13.66 29.56 21.27
C GLY A 224 14.90 28.67 21.29
N THR A 225 15.75 28.80 22.30
CA THR A 225 16.94 27.93 22.45
C THR A 225 16.60 26.73 23.32
N GLU A 226 17.04 25.54 22.90
CA GLU A 226 16.83 24.30 23.65
C GLU A 226 17.52 24.34 25.00
N LEU A 227 16.80 23.89 26.03
CA LEU A 227 17.29 23.80 27.39
C LEU A 227 17.89 22.42 27.68
N SER A 228 19.03 22.44 28.42
CA SER A 228 19.62 21.19 28.95
C SER A 228 18.79 20.64 30.12
N ASP A 229 18.90 19.36 30.40
CA ASP A 229 18.17 18.68 31.47
C ASP A 229 18.42 19.25 32.87
N SER A 230 19.61 19.85 33.10
CA SER A 230 19.97 20.52 34.37
C SER A 230 19.48 21.95 34.48
N SER A 231 19.02 22.57 33.42
CA SER A 231 18.48 23.93 33.41
C SER A 231 17.17 23.99 34.20
N TYR A 232 16.85 25.12 34.79
CA TYR A 232 15.53 25.37 35.38
C TYR A 232 14.51 25.72 34.30
N ILE A 233 13.30 25.19 34.44
CA ILE A 233 12.13 25.61 33.67
C ILE A 233 11.65 26.95 34.22
N GLY A 234 11.44 27.91 33.34
CA GLY A 234 10.90 29.24 33.71
C GLY A 234 9.59 29.55 33.01
N THR A 235 8.87 30.54 33.54
CA THR A 235 7.66 31.07 32.92
C THR A 235 7.96 31.63 31.53
N GLY A 236 7.22 31.16 30.50
CA GLY A 236 7.44 31.52 29.11
C GLY A 236 8.39 30.54 28.37
N CYS A 237 8.94 29.54 29.04
CA CYS A 237 9.52 28.40 28.35
C CYS A 237 8.45 27.69 27.53
N GLN A 238 8.87 26.99 26.49
CA GLN A 238 7.98 26.35 25.52
C GLN A 238 8.24 24.82 25.44
N VAL A 239 7.16 24.06 25.39
CA VAL A 239 7.20 22.68 24.97
C VAL A 239 6.73 22.66 23.52
N LYS A 240 7.68 22.52 22.58
CA LYS A 240 7.40 22.49 21.15
C LYS A 240 7.30 21.04 20.69
N MET A 241 6.12 20.65 20.21
CA MET A 241 5.85 19.34 19.66
C MET A 241 6.41 19.23 18.23
N LYS A 242 6.64 18.02 17.78
CA LYS A 242 7.16 17.74 16.42
C LYS A 242 6.25 18.24 15.27
N ASN A 243 4.95 18.40 15.53
CA ASN A 243 3.97 18.97 14.61
C ASN A 243 3.82 20.50 14.72
N ASP A 244 4.81 21.17 15.34
CA ASP A 244 4.85 22.62 15.59
C ASP A 244 3.83 23.15 16.60
N LYS A 245 3.03 22.30 17.27
CA LYS A 245 2.18 22.70 18.38
C LYS A 245 3.05 23.12 19.56
N VAL A 246 2.74 24.25 20.21
CA VAL A 246 3.56 24.83 21.25
C VAL A 246 2.73 25.09 22.51
N TYR A 247 3.17 24.56 23.64
CA TYR A 247 2.62 24.89 24.96
C TYR A 247 3.56 25.84 25.70
N THR A 248 2.99 26.87 26.33
CA THR A 248 3.73 27.80 27.17
C THR A 248 3.74 27.32 28.62
N VAL A 249 4.91 27.23 29.22
CA VAL A 249 5.05 26.84 30.63
C VAL A 249 4.89 28.03 31.54
N ILE A 250 4.14 27.82 32.63
CA ILE A 250 3.90 28.79 33.66
C ILE A 250 4.40 28.24 34.99
N VAL A 251 5.42 28.86 35.55
CA VAL A 251 6.01 28.53 36.85
C VAL A 251 5.46 29.46 37.93
N TRP A 252 4.94 28.90 39.01
CA TRP A 252 4.35 29.67 40.06
C TRP A 252 5.33 30.66 40.68
N GLY A 253 4.97 31.94 40.70
CA GLY A 253 5.73 33.06 41.25
C GLY A 253 6.92 33.53 40.44
N ASP A 254 7.28 32.82 39.34
CA ASP A 254 8.34 33.24 38.46
C ASP A 254 7.82 34.18 37.36
N LEU A 255 8.10 35.45 37.48
CA LEU A 255 7.68 36.49 36.56
C LEU A 255 8.76 36.83 35.52
N THR A 256 10.04 36.63 35.90
CA THR A 256 11.18 36.91 35.01
C THR A 256 11.41 35.81 34.01
N GLY A 257 11.01 34.55 34.33
CA GLY A 257 11.17 33.36 33.51
C GLY A 257 12.52 32.65 33.69
N ASP A 258 13.17 32.89 34.84
CA ASP A 258 14.41 32.21 35.21
C ASP A 258 14.19 30.92 36.01
N GLY A 259 12.94 30.56 36.27
CA GLY A 259 12.52 29.38 37.02
C GLY A 259 12.69 29.47 38.52
N LYS A 260 12.86 30.67 39.06
CA LYS A 260 13.06 30.91 40.50
C LYS A 260 12.11 31.99 41.05
N ILE A 261 11.99 32.02 42.35
CA ILE A 261 11.38 33.16 43.04
C ILE A 261 12.48 33.90 43.78
N SER A 262 12.74 35.14 43.39
CA SER A 262 13.70 36.04 44.01
C SER A 262 13.00 37.27 44.61
N LEU A 263 13.77 38.16 45.21
CA LEU A 263 13.24 39.45 45.66
C LEU A 263 12.72 40.29 44.49
N THR A 264 13.22 40.09 43.30
CA THR A 264 12.75 40.77 42.09
C THR A 264 11.29 40.42 41.79
N GLU A 265 10.95 39.14 41.83
CA GLU A 265 9.59 38.64 41.63
C GLU A 265 8.67 39.19 42.72
N LEU A 266 9.07 39.08 44.00
CA LEU A 266 8.26 39.56 45.11
C LEU A 266 8.01 41.08 45.05
N ALA A 267 9.04 41.86 44.68
CA ALA A 267 8.90 43.30 44.48
C ALA A 267 7.95 43.63 43.32
N ARG A 268 8.02 42.88 42.21
CA ARG A 268 7.13 43.02 41.07
C ARG A 268 5.68 42.69 41.45
N ILE A 269 5.47 41.57 42.15
CA ILE A 269 4.16 41.10 42.61
C ILE A 269 3.56 42.17 43.58
N SER A 270 4.35 42.67 44.54
CA SER A 270 3.90 43.68 45.46
C SER A 270 3.43 44.97 44.78
N LYS A 271 4.11 45.43 43.72
CA LYS A 271 3.69 46.57 42.91
C LYS A 271 2.38 46.30 42.15
N ILE A 272 2.16 45.06 41.68
CA ILE A 272 0.90 44.66 41.03
C ILE A 272 -0.25 44.75 42.04
N PHE A 273 -0.09 44.19 43.26
CA PHE A 273 -1.10 44.24 44.31
C PHE A 273 -1.35 45.64 44.85
N ALA A 274 -0.35 46.54 44.82
CA ALA A 274 -0.50 47.94 45.17
C ALA A 274 -1.09 48.79 44.02
N GLU A 275 -1.53 48.16 42.94
CA GLU A 275 -2.05 48.80 41.71
C GLU A 275 -1.09 49.79 41.05
N GLN A 276 0.21 49.69 41.38
CA GLN A 276 1.26 50.53 40.83
C GLN A 276 1.77 50.01 39.46
N SER A 277 1.24 48.87 39.02
CA SER A 277 1.68 48.23 37.77
C SER A 277 0.64 47.22 37.29
N THR A 278 0.39 47.21 35.98
CA THR A 278 -0.51 46.27 35.35
C THR A 278 0.26 44.96 34.99
N PRO A 279 -0.25 43.79 35.41
CA PRO A 279 0.39 42.51 35.04
C PRO A 279 0.08 42.11 33.60
N THR A 280 1.03 41.46 32.93
CA THR A 280 0.79 40.73 31.70
C THR A 280 -0.03 39.47 31.97
N ASP A 281 -0.57 38.85 30.94
CA ASP A 281 -1.33 37.60 31.12
C ASP A 281 -0.46 36.45 31.64
N LEU A 282 0.81 36.37 31.25
CA LEU A 282 1.75 35.39 31.80
C LEU A 282 2.02 35.65 33.28
N GLU A 283 2.20 36.93 33.69
CA GLU A 283 2.36 37.26 35.10
C GLU A 283 1.11 36.94 35.90
N LYS A 284 -0.10 37.22 35.38
CA LYS A 284 -1.37 36.84 36.06
C LYS A 284 -1.40 35.33 36.29
N TRP A 285 -1.09 34.52 35.29
CA TRP A 285 -1.09 33.07 35.43
C TRP A 285 -0.01 32.54 36.38
N ALA A 286 1.17 33.19 36.43
CA ALA A 286 2.23 32.82 37.35
C ALA A 286 1.92 33.23 38.81
N ILE A 287 1.13 34.30 39.03
CA ILE A 287 0.70 34.75 40.35
C ILE A 287 -0.51 33.94 40.85
N ASP A 288 -1.49 33.66 40.02
CA ASP A 288 -2.73 32.91 40.36
C ASP A 288 -2.42 31.43 40.62
N ILE A 289 -1.83 31.13 41.77
CA ILE A 289 -1.41 29.77 42.15
C ILE A 289 -2.55 28.88 42.63
N ASN A 290 -3.66 29.43 43.07
CA ASN A 290 -4.86 28.68 43.41
C ASN A 290 -5.80 28.49 42.20
N MET A 291 -5.47 29.12 41.08
CA MET A 291 -6.16 29.01 39.76
C MET A 291 -7.65 29.42 39.85
N ASN A 292 -7.99 30.43 40.68
CA ASN A 292 -9.35 30.93 40.81
C ASN A 292 -9.65 32.13 39.89
N GLY A 293 -8.66 32.60 39.13
CA GLY A 293 -8.75 33.74 38.20
C GLY A 293 -8.71 35.10 38.85
N LYS A 294 -8.44 35.16 40.14
CA LYS A 294 -8.32 36.42 40.92
C LYS A 294 -6.90 36.53 41.47
N LEU A 295 -6.46 37.75 41.64
CA LEU A 295 -5.19 38.07 42.30
C LEU A 295 -5.49 38.77 43.63
N ASP A 296 -5.17 38.09 44.73
CA ASP A 296 -5.37 38.61 46.05
C ASP A 296 -4.16 38.32 46.98
N LEU A 297 -4.23 38.76 48.24
CA LEU A 297 -3.12 38.64 49.19
C LEU A 297 -2.82 37.17 49.59
N VAL A 298 -3.72 36.21 49.25
CA VAL A 298 -3.52 34.80 49.51
C VAL A 298 -2.41 34.28 48.59
N GLU A 299 -2.40 34.70 47.31
CA GLU A 299 -1.35 34.37 46.34
C GLU A 299 -0.01 34.93 46.80
N LEU A 300 0.06 36.19 47.18
CA LEU A 300 1.31 36.79 47.65
C LEU A 300 1.91 36.04 48.85
N ALA A 301 1.08 35.69 49.83
CA ALA A 301 1.51 34.91 50.99
C ALA A 301 1.98 33.50 50.61
N ALA A 302 1.29 32.86 49.65
CA ALA A 302 1.65 31.54 49.19
C ALA A 302 2.97 31.54 48.39
N ILE A 303 3.16 32.53 47.48
CA ILE A 303 4.40 32.69 46.70
C ILE A 303 5.60 32.97 47.60
N ALA A 304 5.41 33.86 48.63
CA ALA A 304 6.47 34.12 49.60
C ALA A 304 6.91 32.84 50.37
N ARG A 305 5.96 31.94 50.68
CA ARG A 305 6.28 30.64 51.29
C ARG A 305 7.03 29.69 50.34
N LEU A 306 6.75 29.75 49.03
CA LEU A 306 7.46 28.95 48.04
C LEU A 306 8.92 29.37 47.87
N GLN A 307 9.24 30.66 48.07
CA GLN A 307 10.61 31.17 48.05
C GLN A 307 11.47 30.53 49.16
N LEU A 308 10.88 30.23 50.31
CA LEU A 308 11.58 29.70 51.48
C LEU A 308 11.90 28.20 51.39
N LYS A 309 11.41 27.53 50.39
CA LYS A 309 11.66 26.10 50.04
C LYS A 309 12.73 25.98 48.95
#